data_e99ef033f1c7ea447665d772f5344b58
#
_entry.id   e99ef033f1c7ea447665d772f5344b58
#
_cell.length_a   1.000
_cell.length_b   1.000
_cell.length_c   1.000
_cell.angle_alpha   90.00
_cell.angle_beta   90.00
_cell.angle_gamma   90.00
#
_symmetry.space_group_name_H-M   'P 1'
#
loop_
_entity.id
_entity.type
_entity.pdbx_description
1 polymer ?
#
loop_
_entity_poly.entity_id
_entity_poly.type
_entity_poly.pdbx_seq_one_letter_code
_entity_poly.pdbx_strand_id
1 'polypeptide(L)'
;MILKNLLNELKCLIIEKLDFLNLYSPVNNLYIKIQPYYPWNIKPFIRRIRFYSKFVKKGDLCFDIGAHYGSYTRFLLRIGTKVVCVEPQRECLKKINEIYGKNKKVIIIGKAVGEKEQFSELFISESSNYISTLSNKWREKSRFSNNFKWTKTQKVEVTTLDNLIQEYSLPKFCKIDVEGFEFEVLKGLTKIIPFLCFEFTRELFEDAKKCINYLKSLGDVLFNFVKGASTYFFYPNLYQMINYMKK
;
A
#
# COMPACT_ATOMS: atom_id res chain seq x y z
N MET A 1 7.55 7.61 28.00
CA MET A 1 7.40 6.17 27.68
C MET A 1 6.14 5.59 28.34
N ILE A 2 5.92 5.78 29.63
CA ILE A 2 4.75 5.26 30.40
C ILE A 2 3.40 5.75 29.86
N LEU A 3 3.24 7.03 29.54
CA LEU A 3 1.98 7.60 29.03
C LEU A 3 1.58 7.02 27.64
N LYS A 4 2.56 6.65 26.82
CA LYS A 4 2.32 6.06 25.49
C LYS A 4 1.85 4.59 25.58
N ASN A 5 2.35 3.86 26.57
CA ASN A 5 1.89 2.49 26.84
C ASN A 5 0.48 2.50 27.43
N LEU A 6 0.20 3.39 28.36
CA LEU A 6 -1.15 3.55 28.94
C LEU A 6 -2.20 3.90 27.88
N LEU A 7 -1.86 4.78 26.93
CA LEU A 7 -2.74 5.14 25.81
C LEU A 7 -2.97 3.97 24.83
N ASN A 8 -1.98 3.11 24.64
CA ASN A 8 -2.13 1.92 23.81
C ASN A 8 -2.98 0.85 24.51
N GLU A 9 -2.79 0.64 25.81
CA GLU A 9 -3.62 -0.27 26.61
C GLU A 9 -5.08 0.19 26.65
N LEU A 10 -5.33 1.49 26.85
CA LEU A 10 -6.69 2.06 26.78
C LEU A 10 -7.33 1.87 25.40
N LYS A 11 -6.56 2.01 24.32
CA LYS A 11 -7.02 1.72 22.96
C LYS A 11 -7.44 0.26 22.78
N CYS A 12 -6.61 -0.68 23.24
CA CYS A 12 -6.94 -2.10 23.16
C CYS A 12 -8.22 -2.43 23.92
N LEU A 13 -8.36 -1.92 25.14
CA LEU A 13 -9.56 -2.12 25.97
C LEU A 13 -10.85 -1.55 25.34
N ILE A 14 -10.75 -0.39 24.67
CA ILE A 14 -11.87 0.23 23.96
C ILE A 14 -12.24 -0.60 22.74
N ILE A 15 -11.26 -1.09 21.99
CA ILE A 15 -11.49 -1.95 20.81
C ILE A 15 -12.18 -3.24 21.23
N GLU A 16 -11.67 -3.93 22.26
CA GLU A 16 -12.28 -5.16 22.79
C GLU A 16 -13.73 -4.96 23.27
N LYS A 17 -14.02 -3.85 23.96
CA LYS A 17 -15.39 -3.52 24.37
C LYS A 17 -16.30 -3.19 23.19
N LEU A 18 -15.80 -2.53 22.15
CA LEU A 18 -16.57 -2.21 20.95
C LEU A 18 -16.85 -3.46 20.12
N ASP A 19 -15.91 -4.40 20.05
CA ASP A 19 -16.09 -5.69 19.39
C ASP A 19 -17.13 -6.55 20.14
N PHE A 20 -17.05 -6.62 21.47
CA PHE A 20 -18.03 -7.32 22.30
C PHE A 20 -19.47 -6.80 22.10
N LEU A 21 -19.62 -5.50 21.86
CA LEU A 21 -20.91 -4.85 21.62
C LEU A 21 -21.35 -4.84 20.16
N ASN A 22 -20.59 -5.48 19.24
CA ASN A 22 -20.76 -5.36 17.77
C ASN A 22 -20.78 -3.92 17.24
N LEU A 23 -20.22 -2.97 17.99
CA LEU A 23 -20.16 -1.55 17.64
C LEU A 23 -18.84 -1.16 16.98
N TYR A 24 -17.85 -2.05 16.94
CA TYR A 24 -16.54 -1.74 16.38
C TYR A 24 -16.63 -1.34 14.90
N SER A 25 -17.37 -2.09 14.09
CA SER A 25 -17.51 -1.79 12.66
C SER A 25 -18.18 -0.43 12.38
N PRO A 26 -19.34 -0.09 12.99
CA PRO A 26 -19.94 1.23 12.80
C PRO A 26 -19.08 2.37 13.36
N VAL A 27 -18.45 2.19 14.53
CA VAL A 27 -17.57 3.20 15.13
C VAL A 27 -16.30 3.38 14.30
N ASN A 28 -15.70 2.30 13.82
CA ASN A 28 -14.53 2.36 12.95
C ASN A 28 -14.86 3.01 11.59
N ASN A 29 -16.02 2.73 11.02
CA ASN A 29 -16.51 3.38 9.79
C ASN A 29 -16.72 4.89 9.99
N LEU A 30 -17.28 5.30 11.14
CA LEU A 30 -17.41 6.70 11.50
C LEU A 30 -16.03 7.33 11.73
N TYR A 31 -15.13 6.63 12.45
CA TYR A 31 -13.76 7.06 12.69
C TYR A 31 -13.00 7.28 11.37
N ILE A 32 -13.08 6.36 10.42
CA ILE A 32 -12.47 6.50 9.10
C ILE A 32 -13.02 7.73 8.36
N LYS A 33 -14.33 7.99 8.46
CA LYS A 33 -14.96 9.16 7.82
C LYS A 33 -14.52 10.49 8.46
N ILE A 34 -14.39 10.55 9.79
CA ILE A 34 -14.07 11.78 10.53
C ILE A 34 -12.58 11.91 10.86
N GLN A 35 -11.78 10.85 10.73
CA GLN A 35 -10.34 10.85 10.99
C GLN A 35 -9.57 12.00 10.30
N PRO A 36 -9.93 12.44 9.06
CA PRO A 36 -9.29 13.60 8.45
C PRO A 36 -9.50 14.90 9.21
N TYR A 37 -10.55 14.99 10.02
CA TYR A 37 -10.94 16.20 10.76
C TYR A 37 -10.45 16.19 12.21
N TYR A 38 -9.84 15.10 12.68
CA TYR A 38 -9.34 15.03 14.06
C TYR A 38 -8.00 15.75 14.20
N PRO A 39 -7.87 16.72 15.13
CA PRO A 39 -6.68 17.57 15.24
C PRO A 39 -5.36 16.81 15.49
N TRP A 40 -5.39 15.70 16.21
CA TRP A 40 -4.19 14.91 16.50
C TRP A 40 -3.65 14.09 15.34
N ASN A 41 -4.46 13.87 14.29
CA ASN A 41 -4.05 13.18 13.08
C ASN A 41 -3.70 14.11 11.92
N ILE A 42 -3.95 15.42 12.06
CA ILE A 42 -3.68 16.41 11.00
C ILE A 42 -2.17 16.51 10.72
N LYS A 43 -1.34 16.57 11.76
CA LYS A 43 0.13 16.71 11.57
C LYS A 43 0.74 15.57 10.74
N PRO A 44 0.54 14.28 11.08
CA PRO A 44 1.01 13.17 10.26
C PRO A 44 0.44 13.19 8.83
N PHE A 45 -0.85 13.54 8.67
CA PHE A 45 -1.51 13.62 7.38
C PHE A 45 -0.89 14.70 6.49
N ILE A 46 -0.73 15.94 7.00
CA ILE A 46 -0.07 17.04 6.26
C ILE A 46 1.38 16.68 5.94
N ARG A 47 2.09 16.02 6.86
CA ARG A 47 3.47 15.59 6.65
C ARG A 47 3.57 14.61 5.49
N ARG A 48 2.65 13.65 5.38
CA ARG A 48 2.58 12.73 4.23
C ARG A 48 2.27 13.46 2.92
N ILE A 49 1.29 14.37 2.90
CA ILE A 49 1.01 15.19 1.72
C ILE A 49 2.28 15.93 1.28
N ARG A 50 2.97 16.64 2.19
CA ARG A 50 4.22 17.35 1.88
C ARG A 50 5.31 16.42 1.38
N PHE A 51 5.41 15.20 1.91
CA PHE A 51 6.37 14.21 1.46
C PHE A 51 6.09 13.79 0.02
N TYR A 52 4.86 13.38 -0.30
CA TYR A 52 4.50 12.93 -1.65
C TYR A 52 4.46 14.07 -2.67
N SER A 53 4.19 15.32 -2.26
CA SER A 53 4.27 16.49 -3.13
C SER A 53 5.68 16.78 -3.68
N LYS A 54 6.71 16.10 -3.18
CA LYS A 54 8.06 16.14 -3.76
C LYS A 54 8.17 15.33 -5.06
N PHE A 55 7.28 14.38 -5.28
CA PHE A 55 7.31 13.44 -6.41
C PHE A 55 6.20 13.68 -7.42
N VAL A 56 5.06 14.20 -6.95
CA VAL A 56 3.86 14.41 -7.76
C VAL A 56 3.24 15.77 -7.52
N LYS A 57 2.56 16.29 -8.55
CA LYS A 57 1.83 17.56 -8.53
C LYS A 57 0.40 17.38 -9.02
N LYS A 58 -0.39 18.44 -8.92
CA LYS A 58 -1.77 18.48 -9.44
C LYS A 58 -1.80 18.06 -10.92
N GLY A 59 -2.69 17.12 -11.24
CA GLY A 59 -2.90 16.61 -12.60
C GLY A 59 -2.09 15.36 -12.95
N ASP A 60 -1.02 15.05 -12.20
CA ASP A 60 -0.24 13.83 -12.43
C ASP A 60 -1.09 12.57 -12.23
N LEU A 61 -0.80 11.53 -13.01
CA LEU A 61 -1.37 10.20 -12.84
C LEU A 61 -0.54 9.41 -11.83
N CYS A 62 -1.21 8.74 -10.90
CA CYS A 62 -0.62 7.86 -9.90
C CYS A 62 -1.30 6.50 -9.91
N PHE A 63 -0.54 5.44 -9.62
CA PHE A 63 -1.08 4.11 -9.36
C PHE A 63 -0.94 3.78 -7.87
N ASP A 64 -2.02 3.26 -7.27
CA ASP A 64 -2.09 2.75 -5.90
C ASP A 64 -2.42 1.26 -5.97
N ILE A 65 -1.39 0.42 -5.97
CA ILE A 65 -1.49 -1.04 -6.12
C ILE A 65 -1.54 -1.68 -4.73
N GLY A 66 -2.60 -2.47 -4.48
CA GLY A 66 -2.95 -2.94 -3.14
C GLY A 66 -3.49 -1.79 -2.29
N ALA A 67 -4.51 -1.11 -2.82
CA ALA A 67 -5.01 0.13 -2.23
C ALA A 67 -5.74 -0.07 -0.91
N HIS A 68 -6.18 -1.30 -0.59
CA HIS A 68 -6.97 -1.65 0.57
C HIS A 68 -8.20 -0.73 0.71
N TYR A 69 -8.30 0.13 1.72
CA TYR A 69 -9.38 1.14 1.85
C TYR A 69 -9.03 2.50 1.25
N GLY A 70 -8.01 2.59 0.38
CA GLY A 70 -7.63 3.81 -0.32
C GLY A 70 -6.93 4.85 0.55
N SER A 71 -6.15 4.42 1.53
CA SER A 71 -5.40 5.35 2.40
C SER A 71 -4.38 6.18 1.63
N TYR A 72 -3.63 5.57 0.70
CA TYR A 72 -2.70 6.29 -0.16
C TYR A 72 -3.42 7.08 -1.24
N THR A 73 -4.45 6.51 -1.85
CA THR A 73 -5.36 7.22 -2.77
C THR A 73 -5.80 8.56 -2.19
N ARG A 74 -6.17 8.60 -0.89
CA ARG A 74 -6.58 9.84 -0.20
C ARG A 74 -5.48 10.90 -0.17
N PHE A 75 -4.23 10.52 0.12
CA PHE A 75 -3.12 11.49 0.13
C PHE A 75 -2.83 12.04 -1.26
N LEU A 76 -2.79 11.18 -2.26
CA LEU A 76 -2.56 11.54 -3.66
C LEU A 76 -3.64 12.48 -4.17
N LEU A 77 -4.91 12.19 -3.89
CA LEU A 77 -6.02 13.08 -4.26
C LEU A 77 -5.96 14.46 -3.60
N ARG A 78 -5.42 14.57 -2.38
CA ARG A 78 -5.24 15.87 -1.70
C ARG A 78 -4.16 16.71 -2.36
N ILE A 79 -3.18 16.11 -3.02
CA ILE A 79 -2.20 16.81 -3.86
C ILE A 79 -2.86 17.27 -5.17
N GLY A 80 -3.96 16.64 -5.57
CA GLY A 80 -4.71 16.98 -6.78
C GLY A 80 -4.44 16.06 -7.96
N THR A 81 -3.81 14.91 -7.75
CA THR A 81 -3.50 13.90 -8.77
C THR A 81 -4.75 13.17 -9.24
N LYS A 82 -4.63 12.42 -10.35
CA LYS A 82 -5.54 11.35 -10.75
C LYS A 82 -4.98 10.03 -10.24
N VAL A 83 -5.84 9.09 -9.81
CA VAL A 83 -5.38 7.83 -9.21
C VAL A 83 -6.08 6.64 -9.86
N VAL A 84 -5.28 5.69 -10.34
CA VAL A 84 -5.74 4.33 -10.61
C VAL A 84 -5.52 3.52 -9.34
N CYS A 85 -6.62 3.13 -8.72
CA CYS A 85 -6.71 2.47 -7.43
C CYS A 85 -7.03 1.00 -7.68
N VAL A 86 -6.07 0.10 -7.42
CA VAL A 86 -6.17 -1.33 -7.74
C VAL A 86 -6.23 -2.14 -6.46
N GLU A 87 -7.32 -2.92 -6.31
CA GLU A 87 -7.56 -3.72 -5.11
C GLU A 87 -8.36 -4.98 -5.46
N PRO A 88 -7.83 -6.19 -5.22
CA PRO A 88 -8.51 -7.43 -5.58
C PRO A 88 -9.59 -7.87 -4.57
N GLN A 89 -9.45 -7.51 -3.29
CA GLN A 89 -10.34 -8.01 -2.24
C GLN A 89 -11.72 -7.36 -2.32
N ARG A 90 -12.78 -8.15 -2.51
CA ARG A 90 -14.15 -7.67 -2.73
C ARG A 90 -14.65 -6.74 -1.63
N GLU A 91 -14.34 -7.05 -0.38
CA GLU A 91 -14.76 -6.23 0.77
C GLU A 91 -14.09 -4.86 0.75
N CYS A 92 -12.79 -4.82 0.49
CA CYS A 92 -12.03 -3.58 0.35
C CYS A 92 -12.50 -2.77 -0.86
N LEU A 93 -12.73 -3.45 -1.99
CA LEU A 93 -13.24 -2.84 -3.21
C LEU A 93 -14.61 -2.17 -3.00
N LYS A 94 -15.51 -2.83 -2.26
CA LYS A 94 -16.79 -2.22 -1.87
C LYS A 94 -16.60 -0.93 -1.11
N LYS A 95 -15.69 -0.89 -0.12
CA LYS A 95 -15.38 0.30 0.65
C LYS A 95 -14.75 1.41 -0.18
N ILE A 96 -13.81 1.07 -1.07
CA ILE A 96 -13.23 2.03 -2.01
C ILE A 96 -14.31 2.66 -2.89
N ASN A 97 -15.23 1.86 -3.42
CA ASN A 97 -16.35 2.35 -4.22
C ASN A 97 -17.30 3.26 -3.43
N GLU A 98 -17.60 2.93 -2.18
CA GLU A 98 -18.42 3.80 -1.31
C GLU A 98 -17.76 5.17 -1.10
N ILE A 99 -16.42 5.21 -0.96
CA ILE A 99 -15.68 6.44 -0.65
C ILE A 99 -15.35 7.24 -1.92
N TYR A 100 -14.92 6.58 -2.99
CA TYR A 100 -14.32 7.21 -4.16
C TYR A 100 -15.10 6.98 -5.46
N GLY A 101 -16.10 6.10 -5.52
CA GLY A 101 -16.77 5.71 -6.75
C GLY A 101 -17.43 6.88 -7.53
N LYS A 102 -17.74 8.00 -6.85
CA LYS A 102 -18.25 9.23 -7.48
C LYS A 102 -17.14 10.24 -7.81
N ASN A 103 -15.89 9.96 -7.48
CA ASN A 103 -14.79 10.90 -7.71
C ASN A 103 -14.19 10.70 -9.11
N LYS A 104 -14.42 11.63 -10.01
CA LYS A 104 -13.92 11.60 -11.40
C LYS A 104 -12.39 11.53 -11.54
N LYS A 105 -11.63 11.71 -10.46
CA LYS A 105 -10.16 11.59 -10.45
C LYS A 105 -9.68 10.21 -10.03
N VAL A 106 -10.60 9.28 -9.69
CA VAL A 106 -10.27 7.92 -9.26
C VAL A 106 -10.86 6.93 -10.24
N ILE A 107 -10.00 6.04 -10.71
CA ILE A 107 -10.38 4.85 -11.45
C ILE A 107 -10.17 3.67 -10.50
N ILE A 108 -11.19 2.84 -10.32
CA ILE A 108 -11.17 1.73 -9.38
C ILE A 108 -11.16 0.42 -10.16
N ILE A 109 -10.16 -0.43 -9.89
CA ILE A 109 -9.94 -1.70 -10.59
C ILE A 109 -9.97 -2.84 -9.58
N GLY A 110 -10.90 -3.78 -9.78
CA GLY A 110 -11.09 -4.96 -8.92
C GLY A 110 -10.22 -6.14 -9.31
N LYS A 111 -8.93 -5.93 -9.55
CA LYS A 111 -7.97 -6.97 -9.95
C LYS A 111 -6.76 -6.98 -9.02
N ALA A 112 -6.06 -8.10 -8.96
CA ALA A 112 -4.69 -8.16 -8.46
C ALA A 112 -3.71 -7.73 -9.56
N VAL A 113 -2.47 -7.44 -9.18
CA VAL A 113 -1.39 -7.16 -10.13
C VAL A 113 -0.29 -8.20 -9.95
N GLY A 114 0.29 -8.66 -11.03
CA GLY A 114 1.35 -9.67 -11.04
C GLY A 114 2.14 -9.69 -12.33
N GLU A 115 2.89 -10.77 -12.55
CA GLU A 115 3.79 -10.93 -13.70
C GLU A 115 3.04 -11.09 -15.04
N LYS A 116 1.88 -11.76 -15.02
CA LYS A 116 1.09 -12.06 -16.21
C LYS A 116 -0.40 -12.11 -15.91
N GLU A 117 -1.22 -11.98 -16.94
CA GLU A 117 -2.66 -12.15 -16.83
C GLU A 117 -3.02 -13.60 -16.53
N GLN A 118 -3.77 -13.80 -15.46
CA GLN A 118 -4.26 -15.12 -15.05
C GLN A 118 -5.35 -14.97 -13.99
N PHE A 119 -5.96 -16.08 -13.62
CA PHE A 119 -6.71 -16.17 -12.36
C PHE A 119 -5.80 -16.69 -11.25
N SER A 120 -5.99 -16.18 -10.06
CA SER A 120 -5.25 -16.62 -8.87
C SER A 120 -6.17 -16.66 -7.64
N GLU A 121 -5.68 -17.23 -6.56
CA GLU A 121 -6.38 -17.27 -5.28
C GLU A 121 -5.78 -16.25 -4.32
N LEU A 122 -6.58 -15.27 -3.91
CA LEU A 122 -6.24 -14.33 -2.85
C LEU A 122 -6.56 -15.00 -1.51
N PHE A 123 -5.56 -15.14 -0.66
CA PHE A 123 -5.70 -15.64 0.69
C PHE A 123 -6.12 -14.51 1.63
N ILE A 124 -7.23 -14.71 2.34
CA ILE A 124 -7.84 -13.71 3.21
C ILE A 124 -7.76 -14.19 4.66
N SER A 125 -7.27 -13.33 5.55
CA SER A 125 -7.34 -13.56 6.98
C SER A 125 -8.66 -13.05 7.54
N GLU A 126 -9.35 -13.87 8.33
CA GLU A 126 -10.63 -13.49 8.95
C GLU A 126 -10.46 -12.41 10.02
N SER A 127 -9.33 -12.44 10.73
CA SER A 127 -9.05 -11.50 11.82
C SER A 127 -8.49 -10.16 11.33
N SER A 128 -7.99 -10.10 10.09
CA SER A 128 -7.44 -8.86 9.52
C SER A 128 -7.38 -8.92 8.00
N ASN A 129 -8.16 -8.10 7.34
CA ASN A 129 -8.13 -7.96 5.89
C ASN A 129 -6.92 -7.14 5.37
N TYR A 130 -6.13 -6.55 6.27
CA TYR A 130 -4.90 -5.81 5.93
C TYR A 130 -3.78 -6.71 5.42
N ILE A 131 -3.80 -8.01 5.78
CA ILE A 131 -2.74 -8.96 5.46
C ILE A 131 -3.16 -9.99 4.42
N SER A 132 -4.17 -9.67 3.61
CA SER A 132 -4.58 -10.52 2.48
C SER A 132 -3.51 -10.53 1.41
N THR A 133 -3.19 -11.71 0.85
CA THR A 133 -2.03 -11.86 -0.03
C THR A 133 -2.22 -12.96 -1.07
N LEU A 134 -1.51 -12.84 -2.18
CA LEU A 134 -1.32 -13.94 -3.16
C LEU A 134 -0.06 -14.76 -2.85
N SER A 135 0.76 -14.36 -1.87
CA SER A 135 2.05 -14.96 -1.56
C SER A 135 1.93 -16.08 -0.51
N ASN A 136 2.20 -17.33 -0.90
CA ASN A 136 2.37 -18.43 0.06
C ASN A 136 3.53 -18.15 1.02
N LYS A 137 4.62 -17.61 0.50
CA LYS A 137 5.81 -17.27 1.29
C LYS A 137 5.50 -16.26 2.40
N TRP A 138 4.65 -15.26 2.12
CA TRP A 138 4.19 -14.29 3.13
C TRP A 138 3.41 -14.97 4.25
N ARG A 139 2.49 -15.86 3.90
CA ARG A 139 1.70 -16.61 4.87
C ARG A 139 2.53 -17.47 5.80
N GLU A 140 3.63 -18.02 5.30
CA GLU A 140 4.50 -18.95 6.04
C GLU A 140 5.58 -18.22 6.85
N LYS A 141 6.15 -17.12 6.34
CA LYS A 141 7.38 -16.51 6.85
C LYS A 141 7.19 -15.11 7.42
N SER A 142 6.04 -14.47 7.23
CA SER A 142 5.83 -13.13 7.80
C SER A 142 5.71 -13.18 9.32
N ARG A 143 5.92 -12.03 9.95
CA ARG A 143 5.68 -11.85 11.40
C ARG A 143 4.24 -12.15 11.81
N PHE A 144 3.34 -12.26 10.86
CA PHE A 144 1.94 -12.53 11.07
C PHE A 144 1.60 -14.02 11.04
N SER A 145 2.50 -14.89 10.53
CA SER A 145 2.25 -16.32 10.32
C SER A 145 1.83 -17.07 11.60
N ASN A 146 2.35 -16.68 12.76
CA ASN A 146 2.02 -17.32 14.03
C ASN A 146 0.69 -16.83 14.65
N ASN A 147 0.25 -15.62 14.33
CA ASN A 147 -0.89 -14.97 15.00
C ASN A 147 -2.13 -14.88 14.10
N PHE A 148 -1.98 -15.07 12.81
CA PHE A 148 -3.07 -14.94 11.85
C PHE A 148 -3.21 -16.20 11.02
N LYS A 149 -4.45 -16.56 10.73
CA LYS A 149 -4.78 -17.68 9.84
C LYS A 149 -5.50 -17.15 8.60
N TRP A 150 -5.09 -17.62 7.44
CA TRP A 150 -5.74 -17.34 6.16
C TRP A 150 -6.70 -18.49 5.86
N THR A 151 -7.93 -18.38 6.35
CA THR A 151 -8.92 -19.46 6.32
C THR A 151 -9.85 -19.36 5.11
N LYS A 152 -9.85 -18.21 4.43
CA LYS A 152 -10.68 -17.98 3.26
C LYS A 152 -9.81 -17.70 2.03
N THR A 153 -10.32 -18.11 0.87
CA THR A 153 -9.76 -17.74 -0.43
C THR A 153 -10.82 -17.04 -1.28
N GLN A 154 -10.33 -16.18 -2.17
CA GLN A 154 -11.15 -15.52 -3.18
C GLN A 154 -10.45 -15.64 -4.53
N LYS A 155 -11.14 -16.21 -5.53
CA LYS A 155 -10.65 -16.18 -6.91
C LYS A 155 -10.65 -14.74 -7.41
N VAL A 156 -9.48 -14.29 -7.93
CA VAL A 156 -9.26 -12.95 -8.44
C VAL A 156 -8.62 -12.99 -9.83
N GLU A 157 -8.94 -12.03 -10.66
CA GLU A 157 -8.20 -11.76 -11.89
C GLU A 157 -6.90 -11.05 -11.55
N VAL A 158 -5.83 -11.43 -12.24
CA VAL A 158 -4.52 -10.77 -12.17
C VAL A 158 -4.27 -10.05 -13.49
N THR A 159 -3.87 -8.79 -13.42
CA THR A 159 -3.36 -8.00 -14.55
C THR A 159 -1.89 -7.65 -14.33
N THR A 160 -1.26 -6.94 -15.26
CA THR A 160 0.13 -6.51 -15.14
C THR A 160 0.24 -4.99 -15.01
N LEU A 161 1.38 -4.49 -14.51
CA LEU A 161 1.65 -3.05 -14.54
C LEU A 161 1.70 -2.51 -15.97
N ASP A 162 2.23 -3.29 -16.91
CA ASP A 162 2.30 -2.88 -18.31
C ASP A 162 0.90 -2.73 -18.93
N ASN A 163 -0.04 -3.63 -18.62
CA ASN A 163 -1.43 -3.52 -19.08
C ASN A 163 -2.11 -2.26 -18.51
N LEU A 164 -1.89 -1.99 -17.21
CA LEU A 164 -2.39 -0.77 -16.61
C LEU A 164 -1.78 0.49 -17.25
N ILE A 165 -0.49 0.46 -17.59
CA ILE A 165 0.17 1.55 -18.30
C ILE A 165 -0.38 1.70 -19.73
N GLN A 166 -0.65 0.61 -20.41
CA GLN A 166 -1.24 0.64 -21.75
C GLN A 166 -2.64 1.23 -21.74
N GLU A 167 -3.46 0.91 -20.73
CA GLU A 167 -4.84 1.37 -20.61
C GLU A 167 -4.95 2.81 -20.09
N TYR A 168 -4.14 3.19 -19.12
CA TYR A 168 -4.27 4.48 -18.40
C TYR A 168 -3.12 5.44 -18.62
N SER A 169 -2.08 5.09 -19.33
CA SER A 169 -0.81 5.80 -19.53
C SER A 169 0.20 5.58 -18.39
N LEU A 170 1.46 5.95 -18.66
CA LEU A 170 2.56 5.83 -17.72
C LEU A 170 2.32 6.75 -16.50
N PRO A 171 2.22 6.19 -15.28
CA PRO A 171 2.03 7.01 -14.09
C PRO A 171 3.31 7.78 -13.74
N LYS A 172 3.15 8.95 -13.13
CA LYS A 172 4.26 9.70 -12.52
C LYS A 172 4.76 9.01 -11.26
N PHE A 173 3.87 8.37 -10.52
CA PHE A 173 4.16 7.68 -9.26
C PHE A 173 3.36 6.38 -9.16
N CYS A 174 4.01 5.33 -8.70
CA CYS A 174 3.37 4.05 -8.40
C CYS A 174 3.73 3.60 -6.98
N LYS A 175 2.72 3.32 -6.15
CA LYS A 175 2.88 2.64 -4.88
C LYS A 175 2.47 1.18 -5.05
N ILE A 176 3.29 0.26 -4.55
CA ILE A 176 3.03 -1.18 -4.53
C ILE A 176 3.10 -1.66 -3.07
N ASP A 177 2.00 -2.27 -2.60
CA ASP A 177 1.88 -2.79 -1.24
C ASP A 177 0.86 -3.93 -1.28
N VAL A 178 1.37 -5.11 -1.54
CA VAL A 178 0.60 -6.31 -1.86
C VAL A 178 0.98 -7.50 -0.97
N GLU A 179 1.53 -7.17 0.21
CA GLU A 179 1.76 -8.10 1.30
C GLU A 179 2.61 -9.32 0.85
N GLY A 180 3.83 -9.02 0.38
CA GLY A 180 4.84 -10.01 0.00
C GLY A 180 4.72 -10.56 -1.42
N PHE A 181 4.00 -9.88 -2.31
CA PHE A 181 3.89 -10.23 -3.74
C PHE A 181 4.51 -9.14 -4.65
N GLU A 182 5.27 -8.21 -4.07
CA GLU A 182 5.84 -7.03 -4.76
C GLU A 182 6.75 -7.42 -5.91
N PHE A 183 7.57 -8.45 -5.76
CA PHE A 183 8.47 -8.92 -6.81
C PHE A 183 7.69 -9.44 -8.03
N GLU A 184 6.61 -10.19 -7.81
CA GLU A 184 5.74 -10.70 -8.87
C GLU A 184 5.02 -9.54 -9.61
N VAL A 185 4.63 -8.50 -8.87
CA VAL A 185 4.07 -7.26 -9.47
C VAL A 185 5.10 -6.59 -10.37
N LEU A 186 6.35 -6.45 -9.89
CA LEU A 186 7.41 -5.79 -10.65
C LEU A 186 7.80 -6.56 -11.91
N LYS A 187 7.75 -7.89 -11.93
CA LYS A 187 8.02 -8.68 -13.15
C LYS A 187 7.04 -8.36 -14.30
N GLY A 188 5.84 -7.89 -13.97
CA GLY A 188 4.86 -7.40 -14.94
C GLY A 188 5.08 -5.96 -15.43
N LEU A 189 6.27 -5.40 -15.21
CA LEU A 189 6.65 -4.04 -15.61
C LEU A 189 7.89 -4.09 -16.51
N THR A 190 7.80 -3.57 -17.74
CA THR A 190 8.94 -3.48 -18.68
C THR A 190 9.46 -2.05 -18.85
N LYS A 191 8.77 -1.05 -18.29
CA LYS A 191 9.10 0.37 -18.44
C LYS A 191 9.40 1.02 -17.09
N ILE A 192 10.40 1.89 -17.03
CA ILE A 192 10.69 2.65 -15.82
C ILE A 192 9.55 3.63 -15.52
N ILE A 193 9.01 3.55 -14.32
CA ILE A 193 8.10 4.54 -13.75
C ILE A 193 8.97 5.60 -13.04
N PRO A 194 8.75 6.92 -13.28
CA PRO A 194 9.62 7.97 -12.74
C PRO A 194 9.82 7.92 -11.23
N PHE A 195 8.74 7.61 -10.49
CA PHE A 195 8.81 7.38 -9.04
C PHE A 195 7.99 6.13 -8.69
N LEU A 196 8.63 5.18 -8.06
CA LEU A 196 8.02 3.94 -7.61
C LEU A 196 8.39 3.68 -6.16
N CYS A 197 7.43 3.30 -5.34
CA CYS A 197 7.71 2.77 -4.03
C CYS A 197 7.03 1.41 -3.85
N PHE A 198 7.73 0.50 -3.19
CA PHE A 198 7.18 -0.79 -2.79
C PHE A 198 7.47 -1.05 -1.31
N GLU A 199 6.55 -1.78 -0.66
CA GLU A 199 6.76 -2.21 0.71
C GLU A 199 7.69 -3.42 0.75
N PHE A 200 8.49 -3.50 1.80
CA PHE A 200 9.22 -4.72 2.12
C PHE A 200 9.33 -4.91 3.63
N THR A 201 9.44 -6.14 4.05
CA THR A 201 9.60 -6.52 5.44
C THR A 201 10.92 -7.23 5.64
N ARG A 202 11.39 -7.22 6.89
CA ARG A 202 12.65 -7.86 7.26
C ARG A 202 12.65 -9.36 6.93
N GLU A 203 11.52 -10.00 7.09
CA GLU A 203 11.33 -11.43 6.90
C GLU A 203 11.44 -11.83 5.42
N LEU A 204 11.16 -10.90 4.50
CA LEU A 204 11.25 -11.07 3.05
C LEU A 204 12.35 -10.20 2.41
N PHE A 205 13.43 -9.96 3.13
CA PHE A 205 14.51 -9.08 2.65
C PHE A 205 15.15 -9.57 1.34
N GLU A 206 15.23 -10.88 1.12
CA GLU A 206 15.76 -11.43 -0.15
C GLU A 206 14.85 -11.08 -1.34
N ASP A 207 13.54 -10.98 -1.13
CA ASP A 207 12.62 -10.56 -2.20
C ASP A 207 12.76 -9.05 -2.49
N ALA A 208 13.03 -8.24 -1.45
CA ALA A 208 13.38 -6.83 -1.66
C ALA A 208 14.65 -6.67 -2.51
N LYS A 209 15.67 -7.51 -2.32
CA LYS A 209 16.87 -7.52 -3.18
C LYS A 209 16.52 -7.88 -4.63
N LYS A 210 15.62 -8.86 -4.85
CA LYS A 210 15.14 -9.20 -6.20
C LYS A 210 14.43 -8.02 -6.85
N CYS A 211 13.58 -7.31 -6.11
CA CYS A 211 12.91 -6.09 -6.58
C CYS A 211 13.92 -5.03 -7.03
N ILE A 212 14.93 -4.76 -6.20
CA ILE A 212 16.00 -3.80 -6.50
C ILE A 212 16.77 -4.21 -7.77
N ASN A 213 17.20 -5.47 -7.85
CA ASN A 213 17.96 -5.97 -8.99
C ASN A 213 17.13 -5.94 -10.29
N TYR A 214 15.86 -6.28 -10.21
CA TYR A 214 14.95 -6.20 -11.35
C TYR A 214 14.79 -4.76 -11.83
N LEU A 215 14.53 -3.82 -10.95
CA LEU A 215 14.40 -2.40 -11.32
C LEU A 215 15.70 -1.85 -11.93
N LYS A 216 16.87 -2.27 -11.43
CA LYS A 216 18.18 -1.93 -12.02
C LYS A 216 18.38 -2.52 -13.43
N SER A 217 17.79 -3.67 -13.72
CA SER A 217 17.87 -4.26 -15.07
C SER A 217 17.00 -3.52 -16.09
N LEU A 218 16.00 -2.77 -15.65
CA LEU A 218 15.17 -1.93 -16.51
C LEU A 218 15.85 -0.60 -16.91
N GLY A 219 16.85 -0.14 -16.15
CA GLY A 219 17.64 1.06 -16.44
C GLY A 219 18.26 1.70 -15.21
N ASP A 220 18.76 2.92 -15.38
CA ASP A 220 19.41 3.65 -14.28
C ASP A 220 18.40 4.17 -13.26
N VAL A 221 18.41 3.57 -12.08
CA VAL A 221 17.50 3.91 -10.98
C VAL A 221 18.28 4.19 -9.69
N LEU A 222 17.73 5.08 -8.89
CA LEU A 222 18.25 5.42 -7.57
C LEU A 222 17.26 4.95 -6.51
N PHE A 223 17.78 4.40 -5.42
CA PHE A 223 16.96 3.87 -4.33
C PHE A 223 17.15 4.68 -3.06
N ASN A 224 16.09 4.82 -2.31
CA ASN A 224 16.11 5.28 -0.94
C ASN A 224 15.01 4.56 -0.17
N PHE A 225 15.02 4.60 1.14
CA PHE A 225 13.96 3.99 1.92
C PHE A 225 13.53 4.86 3.09
N VAL A 226 12.31 4.61 3.56
CA VAL A 226 11.73 5.20 4.76
C VAL A 226 11.33 4.09 5.73
N LYS A 227 11.52 4.31 7.02
CA LYS A 227 11.15 3.32 8.04
C LYS A 227 9.67 3.45 8.40
N GLY A 228 8.88 2.42 8.10
CA GLY A 228 7.45 2.36 8.40
C GLY A 228 6.70 3.57 7.84
N ALA A 229 5.85 4.17 8.65
CA ALA A 229 5.06 5.35 8.26
C ALA A 229 5.85 6.69 8.30
N SER A 230 7.19 6.66 8.34
CA SER A 230 8.03 7.85 8.31
C SER A 230 7.85 8.62 7.00
N THR A 231 8.16 9.92 7.06
CA THR A 231 8.24 10.80 5.90
C THR A 231 9.64 11.40 5.75
N TYR A 232 10.62 10.73 6.33
CA TYR A 232 12.03 11.06 6.23
C TYR A 232 12.76 9.92 5.55
N PHE A 233 13.55 10.25 4.54
CA PHE A 233 14.44 9.28 3.93
C PHE A 233 15.52 8.85 4.92
N PHE A 234 15.91 7.60 4.87
CA PHE A 234 17.02 7.07 5.64
C PHE A 234 18.34 7.73 5.19
N TYR A 235 18.52 7.89 3.89
CA TYR A 235 19.60 8.68 3.32
C TYR A 235 19.08 10.07 2.99
N PRO A 236 19.48 11.11 3.73
CA PRO A 236 18.93 12.46 3.55
C PRO A 236 19.28 13.09 2.19
N ASN A 237 20.35 12.61 1.54
CA ASN A 237 20.71 13.04 0.20
C ASN A 237 21.18 11.85 -0.69
N LEU A 238 21.08 12.04 -2.00
CA LEU A 238 21.46 11.07 -3.02
C LEU A 238 22.95 10.68 -2.96
N TYR A 239 23.82 11.61 -2.58
CA TYR A 239 25.26 11.39 -2.49
C TYR A 239 25.62 10.37 -1.40
N GLN A 240 25.00 10.45 -0.24
CA GLN A 240 25.21 9.48 0.85
C GLN A 240 24.72 8.09 0.45
N MET A 241 23.60 8.00 -0.26
CA MET A 241 23.05 6.74 -0.76
C MET A 241 23.98 6.09 -1.78
N ILE A 242 24.49 6.85 -2.76
CA ILE A 242 25.43 6.34 -3.79
C ILE A 242 26.70 5.80 -3.14
N ASN A 243 27.26 6.48 -2.14
CA ASN A 243 28.46 6.04 -1.43
C ASN A 243 28.23 4.78 -0.57
N TYR A 244 27.05 4.60 -0.01
CA TYR A 244 26.71 3.39 0.72
C TYR A 244 26.55 2.16 -0.20
N MET A 245 25.97 2.35 -1.39
CA MET A 245 25.77 1.25 -2.36
C MET A 245 27.09 0.81 -3.05
N LYS A 246 28.17 1.59 -2.94
CA LYS A 246 29.51 1.24 -3.45
C LYS A 246 30.37 0.47 -2.44
N LYS A 247 29.96 0.33 -1.20
CA LYS A 247 30.59 -0.49 -0.14
C LYS A 247 29.90 -1.83 -0.02
#